data_7f0b3694642d7e43ef70bfdbbb63b461
#
_entry.id   7f0b3694642d7e43ef70bfdbbb63b461
#
_cell.length_a   1.000
_cell.length_b   1.000
_cell.length_c   1.000
_cell.angle_alpha   90.00
_cell.angle_beta   90.00
_cell.angle_gamma   90.00
#
_symmetry.space_group_name_H-M   'P 1'
#
loop_
_entity.id
_entity.type
_entity.pdbx_description
1 polymer ?
#
loop_
_entity_poly.entity_id
_entity_poly.type
_entity_poly.pdbx_seq_one_letter_code
_entity_poly.pdbx_strand_id
1 'polypeptide(L)'
;MVSSDWPIIMCGDFSEKFFMDGTKEVKHRREFGHQGGELSEQGARGTVAGLYSEIRDTMGLSMVNLIYRRMATEEGVLEWVWAWINGAINSLDIEDELAQLSDGVAWPAVKSVQRASLPLLGIDEVEEIKLASVLSQYNRGNSLNLLLLNAFLSQLKKRKVLQGPRMQPLKARRVHVKELPPILDLGQMGQDTAAVVRVLAKYVSPPGSLMIPSLFRHLAHWPGFLALVAPHILQSIANGEVRKVSSCLKERAVSKVSALRLQTTDIITEKVPSIDIRDYWAEEIDSYLQKPIPEMIVIGNMIESILPDEEK
;
A
#
# COMPACT_ATOMS: atom_id res chain seq x y z
N MET A 1 36.60 -5.78 -35.52
CA MET A 1 36.17 -4.40 -35.36
C MET A 1 34.66 -4.38 -35.46
N VAL A 2 33.97 -4.40 -34.35
CA VAL A 2 32.50 -4.27 -34.29
C VAL A 2 32.24 -3.04 -33.44
N SER A 3 31.71 -2.03 -34.09
CA SER A 3 31.35 -0.72 -33.52
C SER A 3 30.17 -0.90 -32.55
N SER A 4 30.36 -0.46 -31.32
CA SER A 4 29.36 -0.42 -30.29
C SER A 4 28.74 0.99 -30.27
N ASP A 5 27.71 1.19 -31.06
CA ASP A 5 26.89 2.40 -30.97
C ASP A 5 25.63 2.11 -30.13
N TRP A 6 25.68 2.49 -28.87
CA TRP A 6 24.49 2.62 -28.03
C TRP A 6 23.96 4.04 -28.21
N PRO A 7 22.67 4.25 -28.53
CA PRO A 7 22.12 5.58 -28.60
C PRO A 7 22.02 6.19 -27.19
N ILE A 8 22.76 7.25 -26.97
CA ILE A 8 22.56 8.15 -25.81
C ILE A 8 21.20 8.79 -25.99
N ILE A 9 20.23 8.39 -25.17
CA ILE A 9 18.94 9.10 -25.08
C ILE A 9 19.22 10.40 -24.35
N MET A 10 19.41 11.46 -25.12
CA MET A 10 19.46 12.84 -24.63
C MET A 10 18.12 13.17 -23.98
N CYS A 11 18.16 13.60 -22.72
CA CYS A 11 17.04 14.23 -22.02
C CYS A 11 16.56 15.43 -22.84
N GLY A 12 15.44 15.26 -23.51
CA GLY A 12 14.71 16.38 -24.11
C GLY A 12 14.08 17.22 -23.00
N ASP A 13 14.34 18.52 -23.04
CA ASP A 13 13.74 19.58 -22.27
C ASP A 13 12.21 19.45 -22.25
N PHE A 14 11.64 19.08 -21.11
CA PHE A 14 10.25 19.35 -20.79
C PHE A 14 10.21 20.67 -20.01
N SER A 15 10.38 21.79 -20.75
CA SER A 15 10.16 23.11 -20.23
C SER A 15 8.67 23.39 -20.05
N GLU A 16 8.34 23.75 -18.82
CA GLU A 16 7.42 24.84 -18.44
C GLU A 16 6.20 25.11 -19.33
N LYS A 17 5.06 24.44 -19.08
CA LYS A 17 3.72 25.00 -19.34
C LYS A 17 2.59 24.36 -18.53
N PHE A 18 2.77 24.06 -17.25
CA PHE A 18 1.67 23.73 -16.32
C PHE A 18 1.96 24.23 -14.88
N PHE A 19 2.32 25.51 -14.76
CA PHE A 19 2.42 26.16 -13.47
C PHE A 19 1.76 27.54 -13.55
N MET A 20 0.46 27.58 -13.40
CA MET A 20 -0.30 28.76 -12.95
C MET A 20 -1.67 28.28 -12.48
N ASP A 21 -1.80 27.86 -11.25
CA ASP A 21 -2.93 28.10 -10.33
C ASP A 21 -2.78 27.34 -8.99
N GLY A 22 -1.58 27.30 -8.41
CA GLY A 22 -1.30 26.52 -7.20
C GLY A 22 -1.20 27.31 -5.88
N THR A 23 -1.47 28.61 -5.87
CA THR A 23 -1.13 29.45 -4.70
C THR A 23 -2.18 29.46 -3.57
N LYS A 24 -3.39 28.96 -3.79
CA LYS A 24 -4.42 28.82 -2.73
C LYS A 24 -4.44 27.45 -2.06
N GLU A 25 -4.10 26.37 -2.77
CA GLU A 25 -4.06 25.00 -2.22
C GLU A 25 -2.87 24.76 -1.26
N VAL A 26 -1.75 25.44 -1.47
CA VAL A 26 -0.52 25.21 -0.70
C VAL A 26 -0.60 25.75 0.73
N LYS A 27 -1.46 26.73 1.03
CA LYS A 27 -1.60 27.29 2.38
C LYS A 27 -2.35 26.38 3.36
N HIS A 28 -3.36 25.64 2.89
CA HIS A 28 -4.14 24.71 3.75
C HIS A 28 -3.35 23.44 4.10
N ARG A 29 -2.47 22.98 3.20
CA ARG A 29 -1.60 21.81 3.46
C ARG A 29 -0.55 21.99 4.55
N ARG A 30 -0.24 23.20 4.96
CA ARG A 30 0.80 23.48 5.96
C ARG A 30 0.31 23.48 7.41
N GLU A 31 -0.99 23.52 7.65
CA GLU A 31 -1.56 23.58 9.01
C GLU A 31 -1.90 22.21 9.60
N PHE A 32 -2.10 21.19 8.75
CA PHE A 32 -2.47 19.84 9.18
C PHE A 32 -1.40 18.82 8.77
N GLY A 33 -0.67 18.30 9.73
CA GLY A 33 0.19 17.13 9.62
C GLY A 33 1.59 17.39 9.06
N HIS A 34 2.58 16.78 9.68
CA HIS A 34 3.95 16.75 9.19
C HIS A 34 4.01 16.05 7.82
N GLN A 35 4.42 16.75 6.77
CA GLN A 35 4.60 16.19 5.43
C GLN A 35 5.50 14.95 5.50
N GLY A 36 4.91 13.76 5.31
CA GLY A 36 5.64 12.50 5.19
C GLY A 36 5.89 11.73 6.49
N GLY A 37 5.47 12.22 7.67
CA GLY A 37 5.64 11.51 8.93
C GLY A 37 4.72 10.28 9.06
N GLU A 38 5.23 9.25 9.73
CA GLU A 38 4.49 8.08 10.17
C GLU A 38 4.85 7.75 11.61
N LEU A 39 3.92 7.17 12.37
CA LEU A 39 4.23 6.61 13.67
C LEU A 39 4.58 5.13 13.48
N SER A 40 5.86 4.79 13.68
CA SER A 40 6.32 3.41 13.53
C SER A 40 5.67 2.49 14.57
N GLU A 41 5.60 1.18 14.26
CA GLU A 41 5.04 0.20 15.19
C GLU A 41 5.83 0.15 16.50
N GLN A 42 7.16 0.28 16.42
CA GLN A 42 8.03 0.35 17.61
C GLN A 42 7.84 1.65 18.42
N GLY A 43 7.44 2.73 17.75
CA GLY A 43 7.16 4.03 18.37
C GLY A 43 5.78 4.13 19.00
N ALA A 44 4.83 3.29 18.60
CA ALA A 44 3.45 3.33 19.07
C ALA A 44 3.35 2.99 20.58
N ARG A 45 2.48 3.71 21.30
CA ARG A 45 2.22 3.51 22.73
C ARG A 45 0.72 3.65 23.03
N GLY A 46 0.29 3.15 24.18
CA GLY A 46 -1.09 3.31 24.66
C GLY A 46 -2.14 2.84 23.66
N THR A 47 -3.14 3.66 23.42
CA THR A 47 -4.28 3.35 22.52
C THR A 47 -3.81 3.00 21.10
N VAL A 48 -2.84 3.73 20.55
CA VAL A 48 -2.34 3.47 19.19
C VAL A 48 -1.67 2.10 19.08
N ALA A 49 -0.89 1.69 20.09
CA ALA A 49 -0.29 0.36 20.12
C ALA A 49 -1.36 -0.74 20.16
N GLY A 50 -2.44 -0.53 20.91
CA GLY A 50 -3.60 -1.43 20.96
C GLY A 50 -4.28 -1.53 19.60
N LEU A 51 -4.53 -0.40 18.93
CA LEU A 51 -5.11 -0.37 17.59
C LEU A 51 -4.23 -1.06 16.55
N TYR A 52 -2.91 -0.88 16.62
CA TYR A 52 -2.00 -1.58 15.72
C TYR A 52 -2.05 -3.09 15.88
N SER A 53 -2.19 -3.60 17.12
CA SER A 53 -2.41 -5.03 17.35
C SER A 53 -3.72 -5.49 16.74
N GLU A 54 -4.81 -4.75 16.97
CA GLU A 54 -6.13 -5.07 16.43
C GLU A 54 -6.14 -5.04 14.89
N ILE A 55 -5.48 -4.06 14.27
CA ILE A 55 -5.33 -3.96 12.80
C ILE A 55 -4.65 -5.23 12.26
N ARG A 56 -3.51 -5.63 12.85
CA ARG A 56 -2.81 -6.83 12.43
C ARG A 56 -3.67 -8.07 12.55
N ASP A 57 -4.28 -8.27 13.69
CA ASP A 57 -5.12 -9.44 13.98
C ASP A 57 -6.33 -9.53 13.03
N THR A 58 -7.00 -8.39 12.80
CA THR A 58 -8.22 -8.34 11.98
C THR A 58 -7.91 -8.46 10.48
N MET A 59 -6.85 -7.83 10.00
CA MET A 59 -6.45 -7.89 8.59
C MET A 59 -5.70 -9.18 8.24
N GLY A 60 -5.26 -9.95 9.24
CA GLY A 60 -4.42 -11.13 9.05
C GLY A 60 -3.05 -10.77 8.49
N LEU A 61 -2.39 -9.79 9.09
CA LEU A 61 -1.07 -9.29 8.73
C LEU A 61 -0.17 -9.27 9.97
N SER A 62 1.13 -9.39 9.79
CA SER A 62 2.09 -9.19 10.88
C SER A 62 2.63 -7.76 10.97
N MET A 63 2.18 -6.89 10.07
CA MET A 63 2.60 -5.48 10.02
C MET A 63 1.40 -4.55 9.82
N VAL A 64 1.54 -3.29 10.23
CA VAL A 64 0.57 -2.23 10.00
C VAL A 64 0.92 -1.48 8.71
N ASN A 65 -0.01 -1.39 7.77
CA ASN A 65 0.21 -0.67 6.52
C ASN A 65 0.51 0.82 6.75
N LEU A 66 1.31 1.39 5.87
CA LEU A 66 1.78 2.78 5.95
C LEU A 66 0.65 3.80 6.15
N ILE A 67 -0.48 3.62 5.47
CA ILE A 67 -1.60 4.54 5.56
C ILE A 67 -2.14 4.67 6.99
N TYR A 68 -2.25 3.56 7.74
CA TYR A 68 -2.69 3.58 9.14
C TYR A 68 -1.63 4.18 10.07
N ARG A 69 -0.34 3.92 9.80
CA ARG A 69 0.76 4.55 10.56
C ARG A 69 0.83 6.07 10.34
N ARG A 70 0.42 6.54 9.16
CA ARG A 70 0.24 7.97 8.91
C ARG A 70 -0.98 8.53 9.62
N MET A 71 -2.12 7.84 9.57
CA MET A 71 -3.32 8.27 10.32
C MET A 71 -3.06 8.41 11.82
N ALA A 72 -2.17 7.60 12.37
CA ALA A 72 -1.79 7.64 13.78
C ALA A 72 -0.97 8.87 14.18
N THR A 73 -0.52 9.70 13.24
CA THR A 73 0.15 10.97 13.54
C THR A 73 -0.82 12.10 13.91
N GLU A 74 -2.11 11.90 13.64
CA GLU A 74 -3.16 12.87 13.93
C GLU A 74 -4.16 12.28 14.93
N GLU A 75 -4.40 12.99 16.03
CA GLU A 75 -5.23 12.47 17.14
C GLU A 75 -6.67 12.15 16.67
N GLY A 76 -7.13 10.94 16.96
CA GLY A 76 -8.50 10.50 16.70
C GLY A 76 -8.77 10.04 15.26
N VAL A 77 -7.85 10.26 14.31
CA VAL A 77 -8.05 9.88 12.91
C VAL A 77 -7.97 8.38 12.72
N LEU A 78 -6.94 7.74 13.28
CA LEU A 78 -6.80 6.28 13.19
C LEU A 78 -7.99 5.59 13.83
N GLU A 79 -8.41 6.03 15.01
CA GLU A 79 -9.54 5.50 15.75
C GLU A 79 -10.83 5.60 14.93
N TRP A 80 -11.08 6.76 14.33
CA TRP A 80 -12.26 7.03 13.52
C TRP A 80 -12.33 6.17 12.27
N VAL A 81 -11.25 6.09 11.49
CA VAL A 81 -11.21 5.28 10.26
C VAL A 81 -11.27 3.80 10.59
N TRP A 82 -10.50 3.36 11.60
CA TRP A 82 -10.40 1.95 11.95
C TRP A 82 -11.71 1.40 12.54
N ALA A 83 -12.41 2.15 13.36
CA ALA A 83 -13.71 1.72 13.89
C ALA A 83 -14.69 1.34 12.76
N TRP A 84 -14.68 2.09 11.65
CA TRP A 84 -15.50 1.76 10.49
C TRP A 84 -14.97 0.55 9.72
N ILE A 85 -13.66 0.50 9.45
CA ILE A 85 -13.02 -0.57 8.68
C ILE A 85 -13.17 -1.91 9.40
N ASN A 86 -12.94 -1.96 10.71
CA ASN A 86 -13.10 -3.16 11.51
C ASN A 86 -14.52 -3.73 11.42
N GLY A 87 -15.54 -2.86 11.52
CA GLY A 87 -16.93 -3.26 11.31
C GLY A 87 -17.19 -3.80 9.90
N ALA A 88 -16.63 -3.18 8.88
CA ALA A 88 -16.77 -3.60 7.49
C ALA A 88 -16.13 -4.98 7.23
N ILE A 89 -14.89 -5.20 7.66
CA ILE A 89 -14.19 -6.49 7.52
C ILE A 89 -15.01 -7.63 8.14
N ASN A 90 -15.51 -7.41 9.35
CA ASN A 90 -16.25 -8.45 10.08
C ASN A 90 -17.66 -8.72 9.49
N SER A 91 -18.13 -7.89 8.57
CA SER A 91 -19.42 -8.04 7.89
C SER A 91 -19.34 -8.69 6.51
N LEU A 92 -18.15 -8.96 6.01
CA LEU A 92 -17.89 -9.45 4.65
C LEU A 92 -17.22 -10.84 4.68
N ASP A 93 -17.44 -11.63 3.64
CA ASP A 93 -16.52 -12.71 3.29
C ASP A 93 -15.32 -12.12 2.56
N ILE A 94 -14.36 -11.64 3.37
CA ILE A 94 -13.25 -10.85 2.86
C ILE A 94 -12.34 -11.65 1.92
N GLU A 95 -12.25 -12.96 2.09
CA GLU A 95 -11.42 -13.81 1.23
C GLU A 95 -12.04 -13.92 -0.17
N ASP A 96 -13.34 -14.08 -0.25
CA ASP A 96 -14.07 -14.10 -1.52
C ASP A 96 -13.98 -12.73 -2.23
N GLU A 97 -14.14 -11.65 -1.48
CA GLU A 97 -14.01 -10.30 -2.05
C GLU A 97 -12.62 -10.00 -2.60
N LEU A 98 -11.56 -10.46 -1.93
CA LEU A 98 -10.20 -10.31 -2.41
C LEU A 98 -9.92 -11.20 -3.64
N ALA A 99 -10.39 -12.45 -3.62
CA ALA A 99 -10.27 -13.34 -4.77
C ALA A 99 -10.92 -12.74 -6.02
N GLN A 100 -12.15 -12.24 -5.89
CA GLN A 100 -12.86 -11.58 -7.00
C GLN A 100 -12.22 -10.26 -7.45
N LEU A 101 -11.50 -9.54 -6.58
CA LEU A 101 -10.79 -8.31 -6.96
C LEU A 101 -9.66 -8.62 -7.96
N SER A 102 -8.97 -9.74 -7.78
CA SER A 102 -7.82 -10.17 -8.58
C SER A 102 -8.16 -11.18 -9.68
N ASP A 103 -9.36 -11.74 -9.69
CA ASP A 103 -9.77 -12.76 -10.68
C ASP A 103 -9.64 -12.24 -12.11
N GLY A 104 -8.97 -13.03 -12.98
CA GLY A 104 -8.74 -12.70 -14.39
C GLY A 104 -7.96 -11.40 -14.62
N VAL A 105 -7.22 -10.88 -13.63
CA VAL A 105 -6.29 -9.75 -13.84
C VAL A 105 -5.08 -10.22 -14.63
N ALA A 106 -4.81 -9.56 -15.76
CA ALA A 106 -3.60 -9.80 -16.54
C ALA A 106 -2.43 -9.03 -15.92
N TRP A 107 -1.72 -9.66 -15.00
CA TRP A 107 -0.54 -9.09 -14.36
C TRP A 107 0.59 -8.86 -15.38
N PRO A 108 1.46 -7.84 -15.19
CA PRO A 108 2.65 -7.67 -16.02
C PRO A 108 3.53 -8.93 -15.95
N ALA A 109 3.85 -9.48 -17.12
CA ALA A 109 4.60 -10.72 -17.20
C ALA A 109 6.09 -10.45 -16.96
N VAL A 110 6.68 -11.15 -16.00
CA VAL A 110 8.12 -11.17 -15.73
C VAL A 110 8.57 -12.62 -15.69
N LYS A 111 9.79 -12.88 -16.17
CA LYS A 111 10.34 -14.24 -16.07
C LYS A 111 10.73 -14.54 -14.63
N SER A 112 10.30 -15.68 -14.13
CA SER A 112 10.77 -16.19 -12.84
C SER A 112 12.26 -16.50 -12.88
N VAL A 113 12.93 -16.33 -11.76
CA VAL A 113 14.31 -16.77 -11.59
C VAL A 113 14.35 -18.26 -11.33
N GLN A 114 15.45 -18.91 -11.77
CA GLN A 114 15.67 -20.29 -11.39
C GLN A 114 16.04 -20.36 -9.90
N ARG A 115 15.51 -21.33 -9.17
CA ARG A 115 15.79 -21.54 -7.74
C ARG A 115 17.31 -21.58 -7.44
N ALA A 116 18.09 -22.22 -8.33
CA ALA A 116 19.55 -22.26 -8.21
C ALA A 116 20.23 -20.88 -8.25
N SER A 117 19.53 -19.82 -8.69
CA SER A 117 20.07 -18.46 -8.71
C SER A 117 19.84 -17.69 -7.40
N LEU A 118 18.92 -18.13 -6.53
CA LEU A 118 18.58 -17.43 -5.29
C LEU A 118 19.78 -17.24 -4.34
N PRO A 119 20.65 -18.24 -4.14
CA PRO A 119 21.85 -18.05 -3.30
C PRO A 119 22.80 -16.96 -3.81
N LEU A 120 22.86 -16.73 -5.14
CA LEU A 120 23.65 -15.64 -5.72
C LEU A 120 23.10 -14.25 -5.37
N LEU A 121 21.80 -14.17 -5.04
CA LEU A 121 21.13 -12.96 -4.60
C LEU A 121 21.15 -12.81 -3.07
N GLY A 122 21.83 -13.73 -2.35
CA GLY A 122 21.85 -13.76 -0.88
C GLY A 122 20.58 -14.33 -0.25
N ILE A 123 19.84 -15.17 -0.99
CA ILE A 123 18.58 -15.76 -0.55
C ILE A 123 18.77 -17.27 -0.41
N ASP A 124 18.84 -17.77 0.81
CA ASP A 124 18.71 -19.18 1.14
C ASP A 124 17.25 -19.61 1.30
N GLU A 125 16.98 -20.86 1.63
CA GLU A 125 15.61 -21.38 1.80
C GLU A 125 14.82 -20.63 2.90
N VAL A 126 15.47 -20.23 3.98
CA VAL A 126 14.83 -19.49 5.08
C VAL A 126 14.48 -18.07 4.63
N GLU A 127 15.39 -17.42 3.94
CA GLU A 127 15.20 -16.09 3.39
C GLU A 127 14.17 -16.09 2.25
N GLU A 128 14.10 -17.14 1.44
CA GLU A 128 13.04 -17.30 0.42
C GLU A 128 11.65 -17.33 1.06
N ILE A 129 11.48 -18.09 2.14
CA ILE A 129 10.22 -18.16 2.88
C ILE A 129 9.84 -16.78 3.47
N LYS A 130 10.82 -16.05 4.02
CA LYS A 130 10.58 -14.71 4.55
C LYS A 130 10.18 -13.73 3.44
N LEU A 131 10.89 -13.75 2.33
CA LEU A 131 10.63 -12.90 1.18
C LEU A 131 9.22 -13.16 0.59
N ALA A 132 8.87 -14.43 0.39
CA ALA A 132 7.53 -14.82 -0.06
C ALA A 132 6.45 -14.34 0.92
N SER A 133 6.70 -14.48 2.24
CA SER A 133 5.77 -13.98 3.27
C SER A 133 5.62 -12.45 3.24
N VAL A 134 6.70 -11.70 3.01
CA VAL A 134 6.65 -10.24 2.82
C VAL A 134 5.74 -9.90 1.64
N LEU A 135 5.98 -10.50 0.47
CA LEU A 135 5.23 -10.20 -0.75
C LEU A 135 3.74 -10.53 -0.59
N SER A 136 3.42 -11.70 -0.10
CA SER A 136 2.03 -12.14 0.14
C SER A 136 1.29 -11.21 1.10
N GLN A 137 1.93 -10.80 2.22
CA GLN A 137 1.29 -9.90 3.17
C GLN A 137 1.08 -8.49 2.62
N TYR A 138 2.01 -7.96 1.81
CA TYR A 138 1.80 -6.67 1.13
C TYR A 138 0.73 -6.73 0.07
N ASN A 139 0.67 -7.81 -0.72
CA ASN A 139 -0.37 -8.01 -1.72
C ASN A 139 -1.75 -8.09 -1.06
N ARG A 140 -1.87 -8.86 0.03
CA ARG A 140 -3.10 -8.93 0.83
C ARG A 140 -3.47 -7.56 1.42
N GLY A 141 -2.55 -6.92 2.13
CA GLY A 141 -2.80 -5.67 2.84
C GLY A 141 -3.18 -4.52 1.90
N ASN A 142 -2.52 -4.39 0.74
CA ASN A 142 -2.87 -3.38 -0.25
C ASN A 142 -4.21 -3.66 -0.91
N SER A 143 -4.55 -4.92 -1.19
CA SER A 143 -5.85 -5.30 -1.75
C SER A 143 -7.00 -5.02 -0.77
N LEU A 144 -6.82 -5.34 0.52
CA LEU A 144 -7.75 -4.96 1.59
C LEU A 144 -7.94 -3.45 1.65
N ASN A 145 -6.84 -2.68 1.65
CA ASN A 145 -6.89 -1.23 1.69
C ASN A 145 -7.59 -0.65 0.46
N LEU A 146 -7.34 -1.18 -0.74
CA LEU A 146 -8.02 -0.72 -1.95
C LEU A 146 -9.54 -0.89 -1.83
N LEU A 147 -10.02 -2.01 -1.33
CA LEU A 147 -11.44 -2.29 -1.18
C LEU A 147 -12.07 -1.46 -0.05
N LEU A 148 -11.49 -1.55 1.15
CA LEU A 148 -12.11 -1.02 2.37
C LEU A 148 -12.04 0.51 2.46
N LEU A 149 -10.94 1.12 2.03
CA LEU A 149 -10.83 2.58 2.02
C LEU A 149 -11.70 3.22 0.93
N ASN A 150 -11.87 2.56 -0.24
CA ASN A 150 -12.88 3.00 -1.22
C ASN A 150 -14.30 2.92 -0.64
N ALA A 151 -14.61 1.85 0.10
CA ALA A 151 -15.90 1.70 0.76
C ALA A 151 -16.11 2.79 1.82
N PHE A 152 -15.10 3.06 2.64
CA PHE A 152 -15.13 4.15 3.63
C PHE A 152 -15.38 5.50 2.99
N LEU A 153 -14.62 5.90 1.96
CA LEU A 153 -14.81 7.16 1.25
C LEU A 153 -16.20 7.26 0.57
N SER A 154 -16.68 6.14 0.02
CA SER A 154 -18.03 6.11 -0.56
C SER A 154 -19.11 6.42 0.48
N GLN A 155 -18.96 5.96 1.71
CA GLN A 155 -19.89 6.27 2.79
C GLN A 155 -19.77 7.73 3.25
N LEU A 156 -18.56 8.26 3.37
CA LEU A 156 -18.35 9.67 3.70
C LEU A 156 -19.04 10.61 2.69
N LYS A 157 -18.88 10.34 1.38
CA LYS A 157 -19.50 11.14 0.30
C LYS A 157 -21.02 11.09 0.32
N LYS A 158 -21.64 10.00 0.76
CA LYS A 158 -23.10 9.87 0.83
C LYS A 158 -23.74 10.68 1.96
N ARG A 159 -22.95 11.28 2.87
CA ARG A 159 -23.41 12.05 4.05
C ARG A 159 -24.57 11.40 4.81
N LYS A 160 -24.80 10.11 4.67
CA LYS A 160 -25.78 9.38 5.44
C LYS A 160 -25.19 9.12 6.81
N VAL A 161 -25.68 9.81 7.82
CA VAL A 161 -25.62 9.32 9.19
C VAL A 161 -26.40 8.01 9.19
N LEU A 162 -25.68 6.91 9.13
CA LEU A 162 -26.31 5.59 9.02
C LEU A 162 -26.57 5.12 10.44
N GLN A 163 -27.83 5.21 10.83
CA GLN A 163 -28.32 4.50 12.01
C GLN A 163 -28.56 3.05 11.60
N GLY A 164 -27.71 2.14 12.05
CA GLY A 164 -27.83 0.73 11.82
C GLY A 164 -27.75 -0.08 13.13
N PRO A 165 -28.26 -1.31 13.17
CA PRO A 165 -28.22 -2.12 14.37
C PRO A 165 -26.78 -2.42 14.79
N ARG A 166 -26.50 -2.38 16.10
CA ARG A 166 -25.22 -2.82 16.68
C ARG A 166 -24.93 -4.26 16.23
N MET A 167 -23.93 -4.43 15.36
CA MET A 167 -23.41 -5.77 15.12
C MET A 167 -22.57 -6.21 16.31
N GLN A 168 -22.84 -7.41 16.80
CA GLN A 168 -21.90 -8.09 17.70
C GLN A 168 -20.64 -8.38 16.87
N PRO A 169 -19.42 -8.10 17.40
CA PRO A 169 -18.20 -8.44 16.72
C PRO A 169 -18.19 -9.96 16.49
N LEU A 170 -18.21 -10.36 15.23
CA LEU A 170 -17.87 -11.71 14.85
C LEU A 170 -16.45 -11.96 15.38
N LYS A 171 -16.24 -13.11 16.06
CA LYS A 171 -14.91 -13.46 16.55
C LYS A 171 -13.93 -13.42 15.38
N ALA A 172 -13.02 -12.45 15.41
CA ALA A 172 -11.97 -12.35 14.43
C ALA A 172 -11.30 -13.72 14.28
N ARG A 173 -11.30 -14.25 13.06
CA ARG A 173 -10.59 -15.49 12.75
C ARG A 173 -9.11 -15.16 12.78
N ARG A 174 -8.44 -15.48 13.90
CA ARG A 174 -7.00 -15.30 14.01
C ARG A 174 -6.32 -16.16 12.94
N VAL A 175 -5.83 -15.53 11.90
CA VAL A 175 -4.96 -16.17 10.92
C VAL A 175 -3.55 -16.14 11.52
N HIS A 176 -2.94 -17.32 11.65
CA HIS A 176 -1.55 -17.38 12.10
C HIS A 176 -0.66 -16.88 10.96
N VAL A 177 -0.14 -15.66 11.09
CA VAL A 177 0.67 -15.00 10.07
C VAL A 177 2.15 -15.11 10.47
N LYS A 178 3.02 -15.44 9.52
CA LYS A 178 4.47 -15.47 9.75
C LYS A 178 4.95 -14.05 10.06
N GLU A 179 5.79 -13.92 11.10
CA GLU A 179 6.44 -12.64 11.42
C GLU A 179 7.32 -12.18 10.27
N LEU A 180 7.30 -10.87 10.01
CA LEU A 180 8.16 -10.23 9.03
C LEU A 180 9.38 -9.60 9.72
N PRO A 181 10.52 -9.47 9.00
CA PRO A 181 11.62 -8.66 9.48
C PRO A 181 11.16 -7.20 9.72
N PRO A 182 11.83 -6.41 10.55
CA PRO A 182 11.44 -5.02 10.78
C PRO A 182 11.59 -4.19 9.51
N ILE A 183 10.71 -3.19 9.33
CA ILE A 183 10.83 -2.23 8.23
C ILE A 183 12.08 -1.39 8.46
N LEU A 184 13.02 -1.41 7.50
CA LEU A 184 14.25 -0.62 7.59
C LEU A 184 13.99 0.86 7.30
N ASP A 185 14.60 1.73 8.08
CA ASP A 185 14.73 3.13 7.74
C ASP A 185 15.87 3.34 6.74
N LEU A 186 15.81 4.41 5.94
CA LEU A 186 16.83 4.68 4.93
C LEU A 186 18.26 4.75 5.50
N GLY A 187 18.40 5.22 6.75
CA GLY A 187 19.67 5.27 7.45
C GLY A 187 20.23 3.92 7.90
N GLN A 188 19.39 2.88 7.90
CA GLN A 188 19.78 1.50 8.24
C GLN A 188 20.17 0.70 7.00
N MET A 189 19.98 1.24 5.80
CA MET A 189 20.32 0.62 4.53
C MET A 189 21.72 1.02 4.08
N GLY A 190 22.37 0.14 3.29
CA GLY A 190 23.55 0.55 2.52
C GLY A 190 23.20 1.68 1.56
N GLN A 191 24.17 2.55 1.27
CA GLN A 191 23.97 3.74 0.46
C GLN A 191 23.33 3.46 -0.91
N ASP A 192 23.80 2.43 -1.62
CA ASP A 192 23.30 2.03 -2.93
C ASP A 192 21.87 1.48 -2.84
N THR A 193 21.60 0.65 -1.82
CA THR A 193 20.25 0.13 -1.56
C THR A 193 19.26 1.25 -1.29
N ALA A 194 19.64 2.21 -0.45
CA ALA A 194 18.83 3.39 -0.16
C ALA A 194 18.57 4.25 -1.41
N ALA A 195 19.55 4.34 -2.31
CA ALA A 195 19.40 5.05 -3.58
C ALA A 195 18.36 4.37 -4.49
N VAL A 196 18.43 3.05 -4.63
CA VAL A 196 17.43 2.26 -5.39
C VAL A 196 16.02 2.43 -4.79
N VAL A 197 15.88 2.32 -3.47
CA VAL A 197 14.60 2.50 -2.78
C VAL A 197 14.02 3.90 -3.05
N ARG A 198 14.84 4.97 -3.01
CA ARG A 198 14.38 6.33 -3.33
C ARG A 198 13.94 6.47 -4.79
N VAL A 199 14.67 5.85 -5.72
CA VAL A 199 14.29 5.88 -7.15
C VAL A 199 12.94 5.21 -7.34
N LEU A 200 12.72 4.01 -6.83
CA LEU A 200 11.45 3.31 -6.93
C LEU A 200 10.31 4.11 -6.28
N ALA A 201 10.54 4.63 -5.08
CA ALA A 201 9.55 5.44 -4.36
C ALA A 201 9.11 6.67 -5.17
N LYS A 202 10.03 7.36 -5.85
CA LYS A 202 9.72 8.53 -6.68
C LYS A 202 8.67 8.26 -7.76
N TYR A 203 8.67 7.05 -8.33
CA TYR A 203 7.74 6.69 -9.40
C TYR A 203 6.36 6.25 -8.89
N VAL A 204 6.28 5.72 -7.68
CA VAL A 204 5.04 5.16 -7.11
C VAL A 204 4.32 6.14 -6.19
N SER A 205 5.05 7.01 -5.49
CA SER A 205 4.48 7.98 -4.56
C SER A 205 3.65 9.06 -5.25
N PRO A 206 2.67 9.66 -4.56
CA PRO A 206 1.96 10.82 -5.09
C PRO A 206 2.93 11.95 -5.44
N PRO A 207 2.64 12.78 -6.44
CA PRO A 207 3.47 13.91 -6.81
C PRO A 207 3.74 14.84 -5.59
N GLY A 208 5.01 15.18 -5.39
CA GLY A 208 5.43 16.03 -4.27
C GLY A 208 5.46 15.35 -2.88
N SER A 209 5.12 14.07 -2.79
CA SER A 209 5.21 13.31 -1.55
C SER A 209 6.62 12.77 -1.31
N LEU A 210 7.05 12.79 -0.04
CA LEU A 210 8.28 12.13 0.42
C LEU A 210 8.03 10.68 0.90
N MET A 211 6.85 10.14 0.63
CA MET A 211 6.47 8.79 1.02
C MET A 211 7.39 7.75 0.39
N ILE A 212 7.80 6.78 1.19
CA ILE A 212 8.52 5.59 0.73
C ILE A 212 7.66 4.36 1.02
N PRO A 213 7.17 3.65 -0.02
CA PRO A 213 6.40 2.44 0.19
C PRO A 213 7.15 1.42 1.06
N SER A 214 6.45 0.90 2.06
CA SER A 214 7.06 -0.01 3.04
C SER A 214 7.56 -1.31 2.41
N LEU A 215 6.96 -1.78 1.33
CA LEU A 215 7.45 -2.95 0.60
C LEU A 215 8.90 -2.76 0.15
N PHE A 216 9.24 -1.61 -0.44
CA PHE A 216 10.64 -1.37 -0.87
C PHE A 216 11.60 -1.30 0.31
N ARG A 217 11.15 -0.82 1.45
CA ARG A 217 11.92 -0.79 2.71
C ARG A 217 12.13 -2.21 3.26
N HIS A 218 11.16 -3.10 3.12
CA HIS A 218 11.32 -4.52 3.46
C HIS A 218 12.24 -5.25 2.49
N LEU A 219 12.08 -5.01 1.18
CA LEU A 219 12.96 -5.61 0.16
C LEU A 219 14.43 -5.21 0.29
N ALA A 220 14.71 -4.12 1.01
CA ALA A 220 16.08 -3.70 1.32
C ALA A 220 16.86 -4.70 2.20
N HIS A 221 16.18 -5.66 2.85
CA HIS A 221 16.84 -6.79 3.51
C HIS A 221 17.54 -7.73 2.51
N TRP A 222 17.09 -7.76 1.25
CA TRP A 222 17.63 -8.56 0.16
C TRP A 222 18.11 -7.65 -0.98
N PRO A 223 19.24 -6.92 -0.81
CA PRO A 223 19.69 -5.92 -1.77
C PRO A 223 19.98 -6.52 -3.16
N GLY A 224 20.45 -7.75 -3.25
CA GLY A 224 20.64 -8.46 -4.51
C GLY A 224 19.33 -8.70 -5.25
N PHE A 225 18.30 -9.13 -4.53
CA PHE A 225 16.95 -9.31 -5.09
C PHE A 225 16.31 -7.96 -5.46
N LEU A 226 16.44 -6.95 -4.61
CA LEU A 226 15.96 -5.60 -4.92
C LEU A 226 16.60 -5.04 -6.20
N ALA A 227 17.91 -5.25 -6.37
CA ALA A 227 18.64 -4.85 -7.58
C ALA A 227 18.14 -5.60 -8.82
N LEU A 228 17.79 -6.88 -8.68
CA LEU A 228 17.21 -7.68 -9.75
C LEU A 228 15.83 -7.16 -10.17
N VAL A 229 14.93 -6.88 -9.21
CA VAL A 229 13.54 -6.54 -9.52
C VAL A 229 13.35 -5.07 -9.93
N ALA A 230 14.22 -4.16 -9.47
CA ALA A 230 14.09 -2.72 -9.73
C ALA A 230 14.01 -2.37 -11.22
N PRO A 231 14.85 -2.89 -12.13
CA PRO A 231 14.73 -2.63 -13.55
C PRO A 231 13.40 -3.09 -14.15
N HIS A 232 12.88 -4.25 -13.72
CA HIS A 232 11.60 -4.77 -14.18
C HIS A 232 10.43 -3.86 -13.74
N ILE A 233 10.46 -3.38 -12.49
CA ILE A 233 9.47 -2.42 -11.99
C ILE A 233 9.50 -1.14 -12.82
N LEU A 234 10.68 -0.55 -13.02
CA LEU A 234 10.84 0.70 -13.77
C LEU A 234 10.42 0.51 -15.23
N GLN A 235 10.76 -0.60 -15.86
CA GLN A 235 10.35 -0.94 -17.22
C GLN A 235 8.83 -1.03 -17.34
N SER A 236 8.17 -1.74 -16.44
CA SER A 236 6.72 -1.92 -16.43
C SER A 236 5.97 -0.61 -16.17
N ILE A 237 6.55 0.27 -15.34
CA ILE A 237 6.04 1.64 -15.16
C ILE A 237 6.20 2.45 -16.45
N ALA A 238 7.38 2.41 -17.07
CA ALA A 238 7.68 3.17 -18.29
C ALA A 238 6.80 2.73 -19.48
N ASN A 239 6.53 1.43 -19.60
CA ASN A 239 5.63 0.86 -20.62
C ASN A 239 4.15 1.14 -20.35
N GLY A 240 3.80 1.69 -19.19
CA GLY A 240 2.42 1.96 -18.79
C GLY A 240 1.62 0.73 -18.32
N GLU A 241 2.26 -0.44 -18.19
CA GLU A 241 1.61 -1.69 -17.76
C GLU A 241 1.09 -1.57 -16.33
N VAL A 242 1.92 -1.05 -15.40
CA VAL A 242 1.50 -0.81 -14.00
C VAL A 242 0.27 0.09 -13.96
N ARG A 243 0.26 1.18 -14.72
CA ARG A 243 -0.89 2.11 -14.80
C ARG A 243 -2.14 1.44 -15.35
N LYS A 244 -2.01 0.65 -16.41
CA LYS A 244 -3.14 -0.06 -17.03
C LYS A 244 -3.81 -1.01 -16.05
N VAL A 245 -3.03 -1.86 -15.39
CA VAL A 245 -3.55 -2.86 -14.46
C VAL A 245 -4.08 -2.20 -13.19
N SER A 246 -3.37 -1.20 -12.64
CA SER A 246 -3.85 -0.46 -11.46
C SER A 246 -5.16 0.28 -11.71
N SER A 247 -5.38 0.80 -12.93
CA SER A 247 -6.66 1.41 -13.31
C SER A 247 -7.80 0.39 -13.33
N CYS A 248 -7.56 -0.80 -13.88
CA CYS A 248 -8.53 -1.89 -13.85
C CYS A 248 -8.89 -2.30 -12.40
N LEU A 249 -7.89 -2.44 -11.51
CA LEU A 249 -8.12 -2.75 -10.10
C LEU A 249 -8.96 -1.66 -9.39
N LYS A 250 -8.69 -0.39 -9.66
CA LYS A 250 -9.49 0.72 -9.11
C LYS A 250 -10.94 0.65 -9.55
N GLU A 251 -11.19 0.47 -10.85
CA GLU A 251 -12.55 0.35 -11.40
C GLU A 251 -13.30 -0.82 -10.78
N ARG A 252 -12.64 -1.98 -10.65
CA ARG A 252 -13.21 -3.16 -9.98
C ARG A 252 -13.54 -2.88 -8.50
N ALA A 253 -12.62 -2.26 -7.75
CA ALA A 253 -12.85 -1.91 -6.35
C ALA A 253 -14.05 -0.97 -6.19
N VAL A 254 -14.17 0.07 -7.03
CA VAL A 254 -15.31 1.01 -7.01
C VAL A 254 -16.62 0.28 -7.36
N SER A 255 -16.62 -0.58 -8.38
CA SER A 255 -17.78 -1.38 -8.76
C SER A 255 -18.22 -2.30 -7.63
N LYS A 256 -17.28 -3.03 -7.01
CA LYS A 256 -17.55 -3.91 -5.87
C LYS A 256 -18.15 -3.14 -4.70
N VAL A 257 -17.55 -2.02 -4.31
CA VAL A 257 -18.06 -1.16 -3.22
C VAL A 257 -19.52 -0.74 -3.46
N SER A 258 -19.89 -0.50 -4.70
CA SER A 258 -21.27 -0.15 -5.05
C SER A 258 -22.24 -1.31 -4.88
N ALA A 259 -21.76 -2.55 -5.04
CA ALA A 259 -22.55 -3.78 -4.87
C ALA A 259 -22.56 -4.29 -3.42
N LEU A 260 -21.54 -3.93 -2.60
CA LEU A 260 -21.43 -4.36 -1.22
C LEU A 260 -22.62 -3.82 -0.39
N ARG A 261 -23.39 -4.74 0.18
CA ARG A 261 -24.41 -4.44 1.20
C ARG A 261 -23.72 -4.35 2.56
N LEU A 262 -22.87 -3.34 2.73
CA LEU A 262 -22.26 -3.08 4.03
C LEU A 262 -23.37 -2.75 5.02
N GLN A 263 -23.50 -3.57 6.04
CA GLN A 263 -24.30 -3.22 7.21
C GLN A 263 -23.52 -2.12 7.93
N THR A 264 -23.92 -0.89 7.65
CA THR A 264 -23.26 0.27 8.24
C THR A 264 -23.66 0.37 9.69
N THR A 265 -22.70 0.08 10.55
CA THR A 265 -22.80 0.45 11.96
C THR A 265 -22.53 1.93 12.10
N ASP A 266 -23.31 2.62 12.92
CA ASP A 266 -22.96 3.97 13.36
C ASP A 266 -21.53 3.94 13.89
N ILE A 267 -20.68 4.82 13.35
CA ILE A 267 -19.31 4.98 13.84
C ILE A 267 -19.44 5.62 15.22
N ILE A 268 -19.56 4.81 16.25
CA ILE A 268 -19.47 5.26 17.63
C ILE A 268 -18.00 5.25 18.01
N THR A 269 -17.28 6.29 17.62
CA THR A 269 -16.02 6.63 18.25
C THR A 269 -16.28 7.73 19.27
N GLU A 270 -15.68 7.60 20.45
CA GLU A 270 -15.77 8.64 21.50
C GLU A 270 -15.23 9.99 21.01
N LYS A 271 -14.33 9.95 20.00
CA LYS A 271 -13.71 11.14 19.40
C LYS A 271 -13.83 11.08 17.88
N VAL A 272 -14.77 11.82 17.32
CA VAL A 272 -14.83 12.05 15.87
C VAL A 272 -14.01 13.29 15.56
N PRO A 273 -13.01 13.22 14.64
CA PRO A 273 -12.24 14.40 14.25
C PRO A 273 -13.12 15.55 13.73
N SER A 274 -12.62 16.79 13.81
CA SER A 274 -13.31 17.96 13.24
C SER A 274 -13.58 17.77 11.75
N ILE A 275 -14.51 18.54 11.19
CA ILE A 275 -14.86 18.41 9.78
C ILE A 275 -13.67 18.69 8.87
N ASP A 276 -12.84 19.68 9.21
CA ASP A 276 -11.67 20.05 8.42
C ASP A 276 -10.62 18.92 8.41
N ILE A 277 -10.40 18.25 9.55
CA ILE A 277 -9.51 17.08 9.66
C ILE A 277 -10.07 15.91 8.84
N ARG A 278 -11.39 15.69 8.90
CA ARG A 278 -12.03 14.61 8.13
C ARG A 278 -11.93 14.85 6.62
N ASP A 279 -12.16 16.07 6.17
CA ASP A 279 -12.07 16.44 4.76
C ASP A 279 -10.62 16.31 4.26
N TYR A 280 -9.64 16.80 5.03
CA TYR A 280 -8.22 16.60 4.73
C TYR A 280 -7.86 15.11 4.59
N TRP A 281 -8.25 14.27 5.56
CA TRP A 281 -7.94 12.83 5.50
C TRP A 281 -8.73 12.09 4.44
N ALA A 282 -9.91 12.55 4.06
CA ALA A 282 -10.63 12.01 2.91
C ALA A 282 -9.84 12.25 1.60
N GLU A 283 -9.25 13.43 1.42
CA GLU A 283 -8.38 13.75 0.27
C GLU A 283 -7.07 12.93 0.31
N GLU A 284 -6.44 12.82 1.49
CA GLU A 284 -5.23 12.00 1.65
C GLU A 284 -5.50 10.53 1.32
N ILE A 285 -6.57 9.94 1.85
CA ILE A 285 -6.98 8.56 1.54
C ILE A 285 -7.25 8.42 0.04
N ASP A 286 -7.98 9.35 -0.57
CA ASP A 286 -8.25 9.32 -2.02
C ASP A 286 -6.93 9.35 -2.81
N SER A 287 -5.95 10.17 -2.42
CA SER A 287 -4.65 10.23 -3.09
C SER A 287 -3.91 8.89 -3.07
N TYR A 288 -4.00 8.15 -1.96
CA TYR A 288 -3.45 6.79 -1.85
C TYR A 288 -4.18 5.77 -2.73
N LEU A 289 -5.50 5.89 -2.83
CA LEU A 289 -6.34 5.03 -3.67
C LEU A 289 -6.17 5.31 -5.15
N GLN A 290 -5.84 6.55 -5.52
CA GLN A 290 -5.61 6.90 -6.93
C GLN A 290 -4.29 6.34 -7.46
N LYS A 291 -3.25 6.23 -6.65
CA LYS A 291 -1.93 5.85 -7.16
C LYS A 291 -1.21 4.80 -6.31
N PRO A 292 -0.67 5.08 -5.10
CA PRO A 292 0.27 4.16 -4.47
C PRO A 292 -0.35 2.79 -4.14
N ILE A 293 -1.55 2.72 -3.59
CA ILE A 293 -2.15 1.43 -3.21
C ILE A 293 -2.35 0.51 -4.42
N PRO A 294 -3.07 0.91 -5.49
CA PRO A 294 -3.29 0.03 -6.64
C PRO A 294 -2.01 -0.28 -7.41
N GLU A 295 -1.07 0.66 -7.53
CA GLU A 295 0.22 0.39 -8.17
C GLU A 295 1.06 -0.61 -7.35
N MET A 296 1.04 -0.51 -6.01
CA MET A 296 1.75 -1.46 -5.16
C MET A 296 1.15 -2.86 -5.17
N ILE A 297 -0.15 -3.03 -5.43
CA ILE A 297 -0.74 -4.34 -5.71
C ILE A 297 -0.13 -4.93 -6.98
N VAL A 298 -0.06 -4.15 -8.06
CA VAL A 298 0.50 -4.62 -9.33
C VAL A 298 1.97 -4.97 -9.20
N ILE A 299 2.76 -4.10 -8.57
CA ILE A 299 4.19 -4.30 -8.36
C ILE A 299 4.44 -5.50 -7.45
N GLY A 300 3.69 -5.65 -6.37
CA GLY A 300 3.85 -6.77 -5.45
C GLY A 300 3.58 -8.13 -6.12
N ASN A 301 2.48 -8.24 -6.88
CA ASN A 301 2.18 -9.46 -7.64
C ASN A 301 3.21 -9.74 -8.74
N MET A 302 3.69 -8.71 -9.42
CA MET A 302 4.75 -8.83 -10.41
C MET A 302 6.06 -9.35 -9.79
N ILE A 303 6.46 -8.81 -8.62
CA ILE A 303 7.67 -9.26 -7.92
C ILE A 303 7.49 -10.71 -7.42
N GLU A 304 6.32 -11.04 -6.89
CA GLU A 304 6.00 -12.38 -6.41
C GLU A 304 6.14 -13.42 -7.53
N SER A 305 5.73 -13.07 -8.77
CA SER A 305 5.87 -13.95 -9.92
C SER A 305 7.32 -14.15 -10.41
N ILE A 306 8.28 -13.37 -9.90
CA ILE A 306 9.72 -13.57 -10.15
C ILE A 306 10.28 -14.71 -9.31
N LEU A 307 9.70 -14.96 -8.12
CA LEU A 307 10.13 -16.09 -7.31
C LEU A 307 9.85 -17.42 -8.04
N PRO A 308 10.69 -18.44 -7.82
CA PRO A 308 10.45 -19.76 -8.39
C PRO A 308 9.12 -20.32 -7.89
N ASP A 309 8.40 -21.02 -8.76
CA ASP A 309 7.23 -21.78 -8.35
C ASP A 309 7.62 -22.80 -7.26
N GLU A 310 6.74 -23.00 -6.26
CA GLU A 310 6.90 -24.13 -5.34
C GLU A 310 6.92 -25.42 -6.16
N GLU A 311 7.96 -26.24 -5.97
CA GLU A 311 7.98 -27.56 -6.59
C GLU A 311 6.77 -28.36 -6.11
N LYS A 312 5.90 -28.71 -7.04
CA LYS A 312 4.71 -29.53 -6.79
C LYS A 312 5.09 -30.98 -6.49
#